data_ffd65fae936839bd2531ee75ec774280
#
_entry.id   ffd65fae936839bd2531ee75ec774280
#
_cell.length_a   1.000
_cell.length_b   1.000
_cell.length_c   1.000
_cell.angle_alpha   90.00
_cell.angle_beta   90.00
_cell.angle_gamma   90.00
#
_symmetry.space_group_name_H-M   'P 1'
#
loop_
_entity.id
_entity.type
_entity.pdbx_description
1 polymer ?
#
loop_
_entity_poly.entity_id
_entity_poly.type
_entity_poly.pdbx_seq_one_letter_code
_entity_poly.pdbx_strand_id
1 'polypeptide(L)'
;MDRLNCFNAYNNKELHHEDQLTRAYLILLKYSFHTFSAFLSYVQQENINDEHKINFLNLLEDENWNFETQRSNPNIHTNLLGSILMTDQNLEKHDLIQSSNRNARYDGLITFGTQLTLIIENKPRSQHVWNEQLNPSKENLDEIIVIMPKPIILEWKQVVKHL
;
A
#
# COMPACT_ATOMS: atom_id res chain seq x y z
N MET A 1 -20.12 1.31 -3.62
CA MET A 1 -20.28 0.74 -2.27
C MET A 1 -18.92 0.83 -1.60
N ASP A 2 -18.81 1.51 -0.47
CA ASP A 2 -17.53 1.72 0.22
C ASP A 2 -17.02 0.36 0.74
N ARG A 3 -15.94 -0.16 0.16
CA ARG A 3 -15.35 -1.45 0.53
C ARG A 3 -14.65 -1.43 1.89
N LEU A 4 -14.47 -0.23 2.46
CA LEU A 4 -13.94 -0.04 3.81
C LEU A 4 -15.04 0.04 4.88
N ASN A 5 -16.27 -0.31 4.56
CA ASN A 5 -17.32 -0.36 5.56
C ASN A 5 -17.00 -1.43 6.62
N CYS A 6 -16.71 -0.99 7.84
CA CYS A 6 -16.38 -1.85 8.97
C CYS A 6 -17.49 -2.82 9.37
N PHE A 7 -18.74 -2.50 9.01
CA PHE A 7 -19.92 -3.34 9.29
C PHE A 7 -20.15 -4.43 8.23
N ASN A 8 -19.46 -4.37 7.09
CA ASN A 8 -19.52 -5.43 6.09
C ASN A 8 -18.57 -6.57 6.48
N ALA A 9 -18.82 -7.06 7.70
CA ALA A 9 -17.95 -7.96 8.39
C ALA A 9 -17.98 -9.35 7.77
N TYR A 10 -16.85 -9.92 7.56
CA TYR A 10 -16.46 -11.30 7.87
C TYR A 10 -17.42 -12.44 7.46
N ASN A 11 -18.44 -12.18 6.62
CA ASN A 11 -19.40 -13.21 6.24
C ASN A 11 -18.86 -14.25 5.25
N ASN A 12 -17.67 -14.02 4.66
CA ASN A 12 -17.02 -15.02 3.83
C ASN A 12 -15.93 -15.72 4.65
N LYS A 13 -16.18 -16.98 4.99
CA LYS A 13 -15.24 -17.87 5.68
C LYS A 13 -13.93 -18.13 4.89
N GLU A 14 -13.81 -17.63 3.68
CA GLU A 14 -12.67 -17.82 2.76
C GLU A 14 -11.70 -16.63 2.71
N LEU A 15 -11.93 -15.55 3.46
CA LEU A 15 -10.99 -14.44 3.52
C LEU A 15 -9.74 -14.87 4.28
N HIS A 16 -8.61 -14.86 3.60
CA HIS A 16 -7.30 -15.10 4.20
C HIS A 16 -7.05 -14.10 5.33
N HIS A 17 -6.43 -14.53 6.42
CA HIS A 17 -6.13 -13.68 7.59
C HIS A 17 -5.36 -12.40 7.21
N GLU A 18 -4.57 -12.43 6.16
CA GLU A 18 -3.80 -11.29 5.63
C GLU A 18 -4.71 -10.18 5.10
N ASP A 19 -5.71 -10.55 4.29
CA ASP A 19 -6.71 -9.61 3.76
C ASP A 19 -7.46 -8.91 4.89
N GLN A 20 -7.77 -9.63 5.96
CA GLN A 20 -8.48 -9.11 7.13
C GLN A 20 -7.60 -8.13 7.92
N LEU A 21 -6.33 -8.46 8.10
CA LEU A 21 -5.37 -7.61 8.81
C LEU A 21 -5.15 -6.30 8.05
N THR A 22 -4.88 -6.37 6.75
CA THR A 22 -4.68 -5.18 5.91
C THR A 22 -5.92 -4.30 5.93
N ARG A 23 -7.10 -4.90 5.76
CA ARG A 23 -8.36 -4.15 5.80
C ARG A 23 -8.59 -3.46 7.14
N ALA A 24 -8.39 -4.17 8.25
CA ALA A 24 -8.55 -3.60 9.59
C ALA A 24 -7.59 -2.43 9.80
N TYR A 25 -6.35 -2.59 9.36
CA TYR A 25 -5.34 -1.54 9.45
C TYR A 25 -5.70 -0.31 8.60
N LEU A 26 -6.13 -0.49 7.35
CA LEU A 26 -6.56 0.63 6.49
C LEU A 26 -7.81 1.35 7.04
N ILE A 27 -8.73 0.63 7.67
CA ILE A 27 -9.86 1.23 8.38
C ILE A 27 -9.34 2.12 9.52
N LEU A 28 -8.39 1.63 10.30
CA LEU A 28 -7.79 2.40 11.39
C LEU A 28 -7.10 3.66 10.88
N LEU A 29 -6.30 3.57 9.81
CA LEU A 29 -5.67 4.73 9.17
C LEU A 29 -6.71 5.75 8.70
N LYS A 30 -7.80 5.27 8.08
CA LYS A 30 -8.88 6.15 7.58
C LYS A 30 -9.56 6.97 8.68
N TYR A 31 -9.79 6.37 9.85
CA TYR A 31 -10.58 6.99 10.91
C TYR A 31 -9.78 7.57 12.06
N SER A 32 -8.47 7.32 12.10
CA SER A 32 -7.56 7.88 13.08
C SER A 32 -6.48 8.73 12.41
N PHE A 33 -6.67 10.04 12.39
CA PHE A 33 -5.66 10.97 11.86
C PHE A 33 -4.30 10.80 12.56
N HIS A 34 -4.30 10.57 13.87
CA HIS A 34 -3.07 10.34 14.63
C HIS A 34 -2.32 9.10 14.13
N THR A 35 -3.03 7.98 13.98
CA THR A 35 -2.44 6.74 13.45
C THR A 35 -1.97 6.91 12.00
N PHE A 36 -2.74 7.64 11.18
CA PHE A 36 -2.36 7.89 9.79
C PHE A 36 -1.10 8.77 9.69
N SER A 37 -1.00 9.82 10.49
CA SER A 37 0.20 10.67 10.59
C SER A 37 1.42 9.86 11.06
N ALA A 38 1.26 9.01 12.09
CA ALA A 38 2.34 8.14 12.56
C ALA A 38 2.79 7.13 11.49
N PHE A 39 1.84 6.54 10.75
CA PHE A 39 2.14 5.68 9.61
C PHE A 39 2.95 6.40 8.54
N LEU A 40 2.52 7.59 8.10
CA LEU A 40 3.24 8.36 7.09
C LEU A 40 4.63 8.81 7.58
N SER A 41 4.78 9.13 8.87
CA SER A 41 6.09 9.39 9.47
C SER A 41 7.02 8.19 9.35
N TYR A 42 6.50 6.98 9.59
CA TYR A 42 7.28 5.76 9.43
C TYR A 42 7.60 5.48 7.97
N VAL A 43 6.65 5.65 7.06
CA VAL A 43 6.88 5.59 5.60
C VAL A 43 8.01 6.54 5.17
N GLN A 44 7.99 7.76 5.70
CA GLN A 44 9.03 8.77 5.42
C GLN A 44 10.42 8.32 5.90
N GLN A 45 10.50 7.71 7.07
CA GLN A 45 11.77 7.22 7.63
C GLN A 45 12.36 6.06 6.81
N GLU A 46 11.52 5.13 6.36
CA GLU A 46 11.96 3.97 5.59
C GLU A 46 12.20 4.27 4.11
N ASN A 47 11.73 5.40 3.62
CA ASN A 47 11.93 5.83 2.23
C ASN A 47 13.32 6.45 2.01
N ILE A 48 14.36 5.71 2.33
CA ILE A 48 15.76 6.18 2.35
C ILE A 48 16.31 6.53 0.96
N ASN A 49 15.70 5.99 -0.10
CA ASN A 49 16.21 6.08 -1.47
C ASN A 49 15.31 6.92 -2.37
N ASP A 50 14.63 7.91 -1.81
CA ASP A 50 13.69 8.72 -2.60
C ASP A 50 14.42 9.79 -3.42
N GLU A 51 14.63 9.49 -4.68
CA GLU A 51 15.11 10.48 -5.66
C GLU A 51 14.07 11.62 -5.85
N HIS A 52 12.83 11.39 -5.52
CA HIS A 52 11.71 12.33 -5.68
C HIS A 52 11.50 13.24 -4.47
N LYS A 53 12.20 13.02 -3.35
CA LYS A 53 12.15 13.83 -2.11
C LYS A 53 10.73 14.12 -1.63
N ILE A 54 9.87 13.09 -1.63
CA ILE A 54 8.49 13.22 -1.17
C ILE A 54 8.48 13.51 0.32
N ASN A 55 7.75 14.54 0.71
CA ASN A 55 7.38 14.74 2.10
C ASN A 55 5.98 14.18 2.34
N PHE A 56 5.91 12.95 2.87
CA PHE A 56 4.65 12.27 3.08
C PHE A 56 3.73 12.97 4.09
N LEU A 57 4.30 13.72 5.05
CA LEU A 57 3.51 14.47 6.01
C LEU A 57 2.80 15.67 5.39
N ASN A 58 3.41 16.31 4.38
CA ASN A 58 2.76 17.41 3.67
C ASN A 58 1.52 16.95 2.90
N LEU A 59 1.43 15.67 2.53
CA LEU A 59 0.24 15.12 1.87
C LEU A 59 -1.00 15.12 2.78
N LEU A 60 -0.82 15.30 4.10
CA LEU A 60 -1.93 15.43 5.05
C LEU A 60 -2.56 16.83 5.03
N GLU A 61 -1.87 17.84 4.52
CA GLU A 61 -2.36 19.22 4.53
C GLU A 61 -3.56 19.43 3.61
N ASP A 62 -3.62 18.69 2.51
CA ASP A 62 -4.68 18.84 1.51
C ASP A 62 -5.99 18.14 1.89
N GLU A 63 -6.01 17.34 2.96
CA GLU A 63 -7.17 16.55 3.43
C GLU A 63 -7.89 15.76 2.32
N ASN A 64 -7.20 15.47 1.23
CA ASN A 64 -7.74 14.78 0.06
C ASN A 64 -7.07 13.42 -0.13
N TRP A 65 -7.44 12.49 0.73
CA TRP A 65 -6.98 11.12 0.61
C TRP A 65 -8.13 10.12 0.54
N ASN A 66 -7.91 9.04 -0.19
CA ASN A 66 -8.86 7.95 -0.34
C ASN A 66 -8.18 6.61 -0.04
N PHE A 67 -8.94 5.71 0.61
CA PHE A 67 -8.50 4.37 0.95
C PHE A 67 -9.36 3.33 0.24
N GLU A 68 -8.71 2.37 -0.41
CA GLU A 68 -9.38 1.25 -1.05
C GLU A 68 -8.72 -0.07 -0.66
N THR A 69 -9.51 -1.14 -0.64
CA THR A 69 -9.00 -2.50 -0.38
C THR A 69 -9.36 -3.44 -1.51
N GLN A 70 -8.52 -4.45 -1.71
CA GLN A 70 -8.80 -5.58 -2.60
C GLN A 70 -9.18 -5.14 -4.03
N ARG A 71 -8.39 -4.25 -4.60
CA ARG A 71 -8.59 -3.78 -5.97
C ARG A 71 -7.80 -4.60 -6.97
N SER A 72 -8.51 -5.10 -7.98
CA SER A 72 -7.87 -5.71 -9.15
C SER A 72 -7.84 -4.67 -10.27
N ASN A 73 -6.68 -4.51 -10.90
CA ASN A 73 -6.46 -3.59 -12.02
C ASN A 73 -7.03 -2.17 -11.78
N PRO A 74 -6.62 -1.46 -10.71
CA PRO A 74 -7.06 -0.09 -10.48
C PRO A 74 -6.49 0.82 -11.56
N ASN A 75 -7.32 1.71 -12.11
CA ASN A 75 -6.83 2.80 -12.94
C ASN A 75 -6.19 3.85 -12.01
N ILE A 76 -4.92 4.16 -12.26
CA ILE A 76 -4.14 5.10 -11.45
C ILE A 76 -3.91 6.37 -12.26
N HIS A 77 -4.35 7.50 -11.72
CA HIS A 77 -4.35 8.82 -12.37
C HIS A 77 -3.53 9.85 -11.58
N THR A 78 -2.62 9.40 -10.72
CA THR A 78 -1.75 10.28 -9.94
C THR A 78 -0.42 10.50 -10.62
N ASN A 79 0.26 11.60 -10.30
CA ASN A 79 1.57 11.92 -10.90
C ASN A 79 2.66 10.94 -10.48
N LEU A 80 2.52 10.35 -9.30
CA LEU A 80 3.50 9.44 -8.73
C LEU A 80 2.82 8.18 -8.19
N LEU A 81 3.49 7.05 -8.36
CA LEU A 81 3.11 5.75 -7.85
C LEU A 81 4.22 5.19 -6.98
N GLY A 82 3.92 4.91 -5.74
CA GLY A 82 4.78 4.18 -4.82
C GLY A 82 4.16 2.86 -4.39
N SER A 83 4.98 1.94 -3.90
CA SER A 83 4.52 0.69 -3.30
C SER A 83 5.11 0.51 -1.90
N ILE A 84 4.30 -0.04 -1.01
CA ILE A 84 4.65 -0.37 0.37
C ILE A 84 4.48 -1.88 0.54
N LEU A 85 5.54 -2.53 1.00
CA LEU A 85 5.50 -3.92 1.41
C LEU A 85 5.54 -3.98 2.93
N MET A 86 4.46 -4.48 3.55
CA MET A 86 4.36 -4.67 4.99
C MET A 86 4.70 -6.11 5.34
N THR A 87 5.85 -6.32 6.00
CA THR A 87 6.34 -7.67 6.28
C THR A 87 7.27 -7.68 7.50
N ASP A 88 7.35 -8.82 8.20
CA ASP A 88 8.38 -9.09 9.23
C ASP A 88 9.50 -10.01 8.69
N GLN A 89 9.50 -10.25 7.39
CA GLN A 89 10.53 -11.05 6.74
C GLN A 89 11.77 -10.21 6.46
N ASN A 90 12.92 -10.84 6.61
CA ASN A 90 14.18 -10.27 6.09
C ASN A 90 14.20 -10.56 4.57
N LEU A 91 13.83 -9.58 3.77
CA LEU A 91 13.83 -9.70 2.32
C LEU A 91 15.19 -9.29 1.78
N GLU A 92 15.95 -10.26 1.33
CA GLU A 92 17.07 -10.00 0.43
C GLU A 92 16.52 -9.65 -0.97
N LYS A 93 17.32 -8.91 -1.77
CA LYS A 93 16.88 -8.40 -3.11
C LYS A 93 16.41 -9.48 -4.10
N HIS A 94 16.59 -10.75 -3.78
CA HIS A 94 16.27 -11.89 -4.62
C HIS A 94 14.90 -12.51 -4.37
N ASP A 95 14.18 -12.04 -3.36
CA ASP A 95 12.90 -12.64 -2.96
C ASP A 95 11.69 -12.13 -3.75
N LEU A 96 11.90 -11.13 -4.63
CA LEU A 96 10.86 -10.67 -5.54
C LEU A 96 10.76 -11.60 -6.74
N ILE A 97 9.64 -12.30 -6.83
CA ILE A 97 9.35 -13.21 -7.95
C ILE A 97 8.69 -12.42 -9.07
N GLN A 98 9.25 -12.53 -10.28
CA GLN A 98 8.63 -11.99 -11.49
C GLN A 98 7.75 -13.04 -12.14
N SER A 99 6.51 -12.67 -12.48
CA SER A 99 5.59 -13.49 -13.26
C SER A 99 5.02 -12.64 -14.40
N SER A 100 4.98 -13.18 -15.60
CA SER A 100 4.64 -12.43 -16.81
C SER A 100 3.13 -12.28 -17.09
N ASN A 101 2.24 -12.94 -16.33
CA ASN A 101 0.82 -13.05 -16.72
C ASN A 101 -0.16 -13.07 -15.55
N ARG A 102 0.12 -12.36 -14.46
CA ARG A 102 -0.76 -12.37 -13.29
C ARG A 102 -1.56 -11.08 -13.21
N ASN A 103 -2.89 -11.20 -13.20
CA ASN A 103 -3.75 -10.11 -12.76
C ASN A 103 -3.52 -9.92 -11.26
N ALA A 104 -2.77 -8.88 -10.91
CA ALA A 104 -2.51 -8.57 -9.52
C ALA A 104 -3.76 -8.01 -8.86
N ARG A 105 -4.04 -8.50 -7.67
CA ARG A 105 -5.00 -7.94 -6.74
C ARG A 105 -4.21 -7.29 -5.61
N TYR A 106 -4.40 -6.02 -5.41
CA TYR A 106 -3.73 -5.25 -4.39
C TYR A 106 -4.50 -5.31 -3.07
N ASP A 107 -3.79 -5.52 -1.97
CA ASP A 107 -4.39 -5.59 -0.63
C ASP A 107 -4.95 -4.23 -0.23
N GLY A 108 -4.25 -3.15 -0.56
CA GLY A 108 -4.68 -1.80 -0.29
C GLY A 108 -4.15 -0.76 -1.24
N LEU A 109 -4.86 0.37 -1.31
CA LEU A 109 -4.46 1.58 -2.00
C LEU A 109 -4.75 2.78 -1.11
N ILE A 110 -3.79 3.70 -1.05
CA ILE A 110 -3.99 5.03 -0.48
C ILE A 110 -3.67 6.04 -1.58
N THR A 111 -4.65 6.86 -1.95
CA THR A 111 -4.49 7.88 -2.99
C THR A 111 -4.57 9.26 -2.36
N PHE A 112 -3.62 10.14 -2.67
CA PHE A 112 -3.53 11.52 -2.21
C PHE A 112 -3.81 12.45 -3.39
N GLY A 113 -5.05 12.84 -3.56
CA GLY A 113 -5.49 13.70 -4.67
C GLY A 113 -5.00 13.20 -6.03
N THR A 114 -4.29 14.07 -6.76
CA THR A 114 -3.60 13.76 -8.01
C THR A 114 -2.09 13.58 -7.84
N GLN A 115 -1.59 13.68 -6.62
CA GLN A 115 -0.15 13.73 -6.35
C GLN A 115 0.47 12.34 -6.30
N LEU A 116 -0.09 11.45 -5.47
CA LEU A 116 0.53 10.15 -5.16
C LEU A 116 -0.52 9.07 -4.96
N THR A 117 -0.26 7.89 -5.49
CA THR A 117 -0.90 6.63 -5.07
C THR A 117 0.13 5.72 -4.42
N LEU A 118 -0.21 5.18 -3.25
CA LEU A 118 0.55 4.13 -2.57
C LEU A 118 -0.20 2.80 -2.69
N ILE A 119 0.44 1.83 -3.32
CA ILE A 119 0.00 0.44 -3.28
C ILE A 119 0.48 -0.17 -1.98
N ILE A 120 -0.39 -0.92 -1.30
CA ILE A 120 -0.04 -1.65 -0.09
C ILE A 120 -0.20 -3.13 -0.35
N GLU A 121 0.88 -3.86 -0.14
CA GLU A 121 0.92 -5.32 -0.14
C GLU A 121 1.35 -5.81 1.24
N ASN A 122 0.63 -6.79 1.76
CA ASN A 122 0.86 -7.34 3.09
C ASN A 122 1.33 -8.79 3.02
N LYS A 123 2.53 -9.04 3.53
CA LYS A 123 3.15 -10.37 3.63
C LYS A 123 3.72 -10.59 5.02
N PRO A 124 2.87 -10.83 6.04
CA PRO A 124 3.32 -10.90 7.44
C PRO A 124 4.23 -12.09 7.76
N ARG A 125 4.20 -13.13 6.91
CA ARG A 125 5.00 -14.35 7.08
C ARG A 125 5.82 -14.63 5.82
N SER A 126 6.71 -15.64 5.88
CA SER A 126 7.54 -16.06 4.75
C SER A 126 6.69 -16.57 3.57
N GLN A 127 6.24 -15.66 2.77
CA GLN A 127 5.48 -15.89 1.55
C GLN A 127 6.18 -15.23 0.38
N HIS A 128 5.91 -15.74 -0.81
CA HIS A 128 6.45 -15.13 -2.02
C HIS A 128 5.83 -13.76 -2.27
N VAL A 129 6.68 -12.77 -2.50
CA VAL A 129 6.29 -11.43 -2.95
C VAL A 129 6.40 -11.39 -4.47
N TRP A 130 5.26 -11.14 -5.13
CA TRP A 130 5.22 -11.05 -6.58
C TRP A 130 5.43 -9.61 -7.02
N ASN A 131 6.28 -9.40 -8.02
CA ASN A 131 6.58 -8.07 -8.53
C ASN A 131 5.31 -7.35 -9.03
N GLU A 132 4.36 -8.08 -9.61
CA GLU A 132 3.10 -7.53 -10.10
C GLU A 132 2.18 -7.05 -8.97
N GLN A 133 2.36 -7.51 -7.74
CA GLN A 133 1.63 -7.02 -6.57
C GLN A 133 2.14 -5.65 -6.09
N LEU A 134 3.33 -5.27 -6.51
CA LEU A 134 3.95 -3.98 -6.19
C LEU A 134 3.95 -3.02 -7.38
N ASN A 135 3.82 -3.56 -8.60
CA ASN A 135 3.89 -2.79 -9.84
C ASN A 135 2.69 -3.13 -10.74
N PRO A 136 1.73 -2.22 -10.92
CA PRO A 136 0.61 -2.43 -11.83
C PRO A 136 1.08 -2.54 -13.27
N SER A 137 0.28 -3.19 -14.10
CA SER A 137 0.55 -3.24 -15.53
C SER A 137 0.47 -1.83 -16.13
N LYS A 138 1.31 -1.56 -17.13
CA LYS A 138 1.35 -0.24 -17.79
C LYS A 138 0.01 0.17 -18.41
N GLU A 139 -0.85 -0.79 -18.76
CA GLU A 139 -2.19 -0.54 -19.31
C GLU A 139 -3.14 0.16 -18.34
N ASN A 140 -2.86 0.05 -17.03
CA ASN A 140 -3.66 0.65 -15.96
C ASN A 140 -3.07 1.98 -15.44
N LEU A 141 -2.03 2.49 -16.09
CA LEU A 141 -1.32 3.69 -15.72
C LEU A 141 -1.50 4.77 -16.79
N ASP A 142 -1.65 6.00 -16.37
CA ASP A 142 -1.54 7.13 -17.29
C ASP A 142 -0.09 7.25 -17.79
N GLU A 143 0.09 7.71 -19.02
CA GLU A 143 1.42 7.77 -19.69
C GLU A 143 2.47 8.64 -18.95
N ILE A 144 2.01 9.51 -18.04
CA ILE A 144 2.84 10.51 -17.35
C ILE A 144 3.25 10.07 -15.93
N ILE A 145 2.77 8.91 -15.48
CA ILE A 145 3.04 8.45 -14.11
C ILE A 145 4.51 8.11 -13.91
N VAL A 146 5.10 8.71 -12.89
CA VAL A 146 6.43 8.33 -12.39
C VAL A 146 6.26 7.21 -11.37
N ILE A 147 6.97 6.11 -11.56
CA ILE A 147 6.94 4.96 -10.65
C ILE A 147 8.19 4.99 -9.77
N MET A 148 8.00 4.92 -8.46
CA MET A 148 9.12 4.78 -7.52
C MET A 148 9.86 3.46 -7.78
N PRO A 149 11.20 3.48 -7.91
CA PRO A 149 11.95 2.33 -8.40
C PRO A 149 12.02 1.16 -7.43
N LYS A 150 11.73 1.39 -6.16
CA LYS A 150 11.79 0.38 -5.10
C LYS A 150 10.60 0.51 -4.16
N PRO A 151 10.05 -0.62 -3.67
CA PRO A 151 9.04 -0.60 -2.64
C PRO A 151 9.65 -0.10 -1.32
N ILE A 152 8.85 0.61 -0.55
CA ILE A 152 9.15 0.97 0.83
C ILE A 152 8.80 -0.25 1.69
N ILE A 153 9.74 -0.73 2.48
CA ILE A 153 9.55 -1.92 3.31
C ILE A 153 9.25 -1.48 4.74
N LEU A 154 8.09 -1.87 5.26
CA LEU A 154 7.67 -1.61 6.62
C LEU A 154 7.59 -2.92 7.42
N GLU A 155 8.21 -2.95 8.60
CA GLU A 155 8.10 -4.08 9.50
C GLU A 155 6.81 -3.99 10.33
N TRP A 156 6.00 -5.04 10.31
CA TRP A 156 4.75 -5.09 11.08
C TRP A 156 4.93 -4.80 12.57
N LYS A 157 5.97 -5.36 13.18
CA LYS A 157 6.27 -5.11 14.59
C LYS A 157 6.55 -3.65 14.91
N GLN A 158 7.05 -2.87 13.95
CA GLN A 158 7.24 -1.43 14.11
C GLN A 158 5.95 -0.68 13.81
N VAL A 159 5.21 -1.07 12.77
CA VAL A 159 3.88 -0.50 12.48
C VAL A 159 2.96 -0.55 13.71
N VAL A 160 2.92 -1.70 14.40
CA VAL A 160 2.10 -1.87 15.61
C VAL A 160 2.57 -0.98 16.78
N LYS A 161 3.84 -0.62 16.87
CA LYS A 161 4.34 0.29 17.92
C LYS A 161 3.90 1.75 17.70
N HIS A 162 3.51 2.09 16.49
CA HIS A 162 3.02 3.43 16.13
C HIS A 162 1.49 3.55 16.23
N LEU A 163 0.79 2.51 16.68
CA LEU A 163 -0.64 2.52 17.00
C LEU A 163 -0.89 3.01 18.42
#